data_5696dbc8b304a65827050472c27907cf
#
_entry.id   5696dbc8b304a65827050472c27907cf
#
_cell.length_a   1.000
_cell.length_b   1.000
_cell.length_c   1.000
_cell.angle_alpha   90.00
_cell.angle_beta   90.00
_cell.angle_gamma   90.00
#
_symmetry.space_group_name_H-M   'P 1'
#
loop_
_entity.id
_entity.type
_entity.pdbx_description
1 polymer ?
#
loop_
_entity_poly.entity_id
_entity_poly.type
_entity_poly.pdbx_seq_one_letter_code
_entity_poly.pdbx_strand_id
1 'polypeptide(L)'
;MLEKLRLFQEDIEDVTVRIHEGTVQVFVREKGLREPIPATRLSDGMLRYLCLLTILCHPTPPSVVCIEEPELGMHPDIIPTIAKLLIDASHRTQLFVTTHSEILVDELTEVPEAVIVCEKHEGATTMRRLDQESLSGWLEKYSLGEIWVSGELGGNRW
;
A
#
# COMPACT_ATOMS: atom_id res chain seq x y z
N MET A 1 1.89 -7.86 13.23
CA MET A 1 2.15 -8.40 11.88
C MET A 1 1.19 -9.53 11.51
N LEU A 2 1.08 -10.61 12.30
CA LEU A 2 0.21 -11.75 11.96
C LEU A 2 -1.27 -11.38 11.81
N GLU A 3 -1.82 -10.56 12.70
CA GLU A 3 -3.19 -10.04 12.57
C GLU A 3 -3.43 -9.30 11.25
N LYS A 4 -2.45 -8.46 10.85
CA LYS A 4 -2.52 -7.73 9.58
C LYS A 4 -2.40 -8.67 8.37
N LEU A 5 -1.67 -9.77 8.51
CA LEU A 5 -1.59 -10.79 7.46
C LEU A 5 -2.92 -11.54 7.28
N ARG A 6 -3.66 -11.77 8.36
CA ARG A 6 -4.99 -12.37 8.31
C ARG A 6 -6.04 -11.51 7.61
N LEU A 7 -5.81 -10.21 7.47
CA LEU A 7 -6.68 -9.36 6.64
C LEU A 7 -6.56 -9.68 5.16
N PHE A 8 -5.40 -10.21 4.73
CA PHE A 8 -5.21 -10.69 3.37
C PHE A 8 -5.79 -12.09 3.17
N GLN A 9 -5.57 -12.97 4.16
CA GLN A 9 -6.05 -14.36 4.12
C GLN A 9 -6.32 -14.85 5.54
N GLU A 10 -7.60 -15.07 5.89
CA GLU A 10 -8.07 -15.38 7.24
C GLU A 10 -7.53 -16.70 7.80
N ASP A 11 -7.28 -17.66 6.91
CA ASP A 11 -6.83 -18.99 7.29
C ASP A 11 -5.35 -19.07 7.72
N ILE A 12 -4.61 -17.97 7.65
CA ILE A 12 -3.20 -17.96 8.06
C ILE A 12 -3.09 -18.05 9.59
N GLU A 13 -2.44 -19.09 10.05
CA GLU A 13 -2.17 -19.33 11.47
C GLU A 13 -0.82 -18.77 11.91
N ASP A 14 0.21 -18.92 11.07
CA ASP A 14 1.58 -18.56 11.43
C ASP A 14 2.49 -18.36 10.21
N VAL A 15 3.57 -17.60 10.41
CA VAL A 15 4.67 -17.44 9.45
C VAL A 15 5.97 -17.84 10.13
N THR A 16 6.66 -18.82 9.58
CA THR A 16 7.90 -19.33 10.13
C THR A 16 9.05 -19.21 9.16
N VAL A 17 10.24 -19.04 9.71
CA VAL A 17 11.49 -19.01 8.95
C VAL A 17 12.30 -20.24 9.33
N ARG A 18 12.79 -20.98 8.35
CA ARG A 18 13.69 -22.13 8.53
C ARG A 18 14.99 -21.90 7.79
N ILE A 19 16.08 -22.29 8.41
CA ILE A 19 17.40 -22.31 7.78
C ILE A 19 17.70 -23.76 7.42
N HIS A 20 17.87 -24.02 6.13
CA HIS A 20 18.23 -25.33 5.62
C HIS A 20 19.39 -25.19 4.63
N GLU A 21 20.47 -25.91 4.86
CA GLU A 21 21.67 -25.90 4.00
C GLU A 21 22.20 -24.50 3.65
N GLY A 22 22.16 -23.57 4.62
CA GLY A 22 22.61 -22.17 4.44
C GLY A 22 21.65 -21.27 3.70
N THR A 23 20.45 -21.75 3.30
CA THR A 23 19.36 -20.95 2.72
C THR A 23 18.30 -20.63 3.76
N VAL A 24 17.82 -19.39 3.72
CA VAL A 24 16.67 -18.95 4.54
C VAL A 24 15.40 -19.19 3.73
N GLN A 25 14.48 -19.95 4.30
CA GLN A 25 13.19 -20.26 3.68
C GLN A 25 12.05 -19.80 4.58
N VAL A 26 11.09 -19.10 4.00
CA VAL A 26 9.86 -18.64 4.65
C VAL A 26 8.74 -19.63 4.36
N PHE A 27 7.95 -19.96 5.39
CA PHE A 27 6.80 -20.83 5.31
C PHE A 27 5.59 -20.14 5.92
N VAL A 28 4.44 -20.34 5.31
CA VAL A 28 3.13 -19.91 5.84
C VAL A 28 2.35 -21.14 6.25
N ARG A 29 1.84 -21.14 7.48
CA ARG A 29 0.93 -22.18 7.97
C ARG A 29 -0.51 -21.71 7.80
N GLU A 30 -1.29 -22.52 7.13
CA GLU A 30 -2.73 -22.29 6.96
C GLU A 30 -3.54 -23.34 7.71
N LYS A 31 -4.68 -22.90 8.22
CA LYS A 31 -5.64 -23.76 8.91
C LYS A 31 -6.11 -24.88 7.98
N GLY A 32 -6.13 -26.10 8.52
CA GLY A 32 -6.58 -27.26 7.76
C GLY A 32 -5.51 -27.94 6.90
N LEU A 33 -4.35 -27.31 6.69
CA LEU A 33 -3.23 -27.94 6.00
C LEU A 33 -2.31 -28.65 6.98
N ARG A 34 -1.87 -29.87 6.62
CA ARG A 34 -0.94 -30.66 7.44
C ARG A 34 0.47 -30.07 7.46
N GLU A 35 0.91 -29.58 6.31
CA GLU A 35 2.26 -29.05 6.11
C GLU A 35 2.23 -27.57 5.80
N PRO A 36 3.19 -26.77 6.32
CA PRO A 36 3.32 -25.36 5.96
C PRO A 36 3.66 -25.19 4.48
N ILE A 37 3.15 -24.13 3.87
CA ILE A 37 3.37 -23.79 2.48
C ILE A 37 4.69 -23.00 2.38
N PRO A 38 5.68 -23.44 1.60
CA PRO A 38 6.89 -22.66 1.36
C PRO A 38 6.58 -21.42 0.52
N ALA A 39 7.32 -20.33 0.75
CA ALA A 39 7.15 -19.05 0.04
C ALA A 39 7.18 -19.22 -1.50
N THR A 40 7.91 -20.19 -2.02
CA THR A 40 7.98 -20.53 -3.46
C THR A 40 6.65 -21.02 -4.06
N ARG A 41 5.66 -21.32 -3.24
CA ARG A 41 4.31 -21.74 -3.64
C ARG A 41 3.22 -20.71 -3.33
N LEU A 42 3.58 -19.60 -2.72
CA LEU A 42 2.66 -18.49 -2.48
C LEU A 42 2.40 -17.72 -3.77
N SER A 43 1.24 -17.07 -3.86
CA SER A 43 0.95 -16.16 -4.96
C SER A 43 1.87 -14.92 -4.90
N ASP A 44 2.08 -14.27 -6.05
CA ASP A 44 2.85 -13.03 -6.11
C ASP A 44 2.25 -11.94 -5.23
N GLY A 45 0.91 -11.84 -5.19
CA GLY A 45 0.20 -10.90 -4.31
C GLY A 45 0.50 -11.15 -2.84
N MET A 46 0.46 -12.43 -2.39
CA MET A 46 0.81 -12.78 -1.01
C MET A 46 2.26 -12.43 -0.67
N LEU A 47 3.20 -12.73 -1.58
CA LEU A 47 4.63 -12.41 -1.37
C LEU A 47 4.85 -10.90 -1.27
N ARG A 48 4.22 -10.12 -2.16
CA ARG A 48 4.27 -8.65 -2.13
C ARG A 48 3.69 -8.11 -0.83
N TYR A 49 2.54 -8.62 -0.41
CA TYR A 49 1.90 -8.19 0.84
C TYR A 49 2.77 -8.53 2.06
N LEU A 50 3.40 -9.71 2.10
CA LEU A 50 4.37 -10.08 3.15
C LEU A 50 5.57 -9.11 3.18
N CYS A 51 6.09 -8.73 2.01
CA CYS A 51 7.17 -7.75 1.92
C CYS A 51 6.72 -6.38 2.46
N LEU A 52 5.54 -5.89 2.05
CA LEU A 52 4.98 -4.64 2.55
C LEU A 52 4.80 -4.67 4.08
N LEU A 53 4.23 -5.74 4.63
CA LEU A 53 4.08 -5.91 6.07
C LEU A 53 5.43 -5.87 6.80
N THR A 54 6.46 -6.52 6.22
CA THR A 54 7.79 -6.54 6.81
C THR A 54 8.40 -5.15 6.89
N ILE A 55 8.21 -4.33 5.86
CA ILE A 55 8.69 -2.95 5.80
C ILE A 55 7.85 -2.05 6.72
N LEU A 56 6.54 -2.04 6.53
CA LEU A 56 5.64 -1.10 7.20
C LEU A 56 5.40 -1.40 8.68
N CYS A 57 5.54 -2.68 9.09
CA CYS A 57 5.41 -3.09 10.49
C CYS A 57 6.76 -3.19 11.21
N HIS A 58 7.87 -2.79 10.58
CA HIS A 58 9.19 -2.85 11.23
C HIS A 58 9.20 -2.00 12.50
N PRO A 59 9.67 -2.53 13.65
CA PRO A 59 9.66 -1.80 14.93
C PRO A 59 10.58 -0.58 14.93
N THR A 60 11.66 -0.62 14.17
CA THR A 60 12.63 0.45 14.00
C THR A 60 12.86 0.69 12.49
N PRO A 61 11.90 1.34 11.80
CA PRO A 61 12.03 1.59 10.39
C PRO A 61 13.18 2.56 10.09
N PRO A 62 13.75 2.56 8.88
CA PRO A 62 14.66 3.62 8.45
C PRO A 62 13.93 4.96 8.42
N SER A 63 14.69 6.07 8.45
CA SER A 63 14.11 7.42 8.47
C SER A 63 13.25 7.76 7.24
N VAL A 64 13.56 7.12 6.11
CA VAL A 64 12.84 7.31 4.84
C VAL A 64 12.61 5.95 4.18
N VAL A 65 11.42 5.75 3.65
CA VAL A 65 11.03 4.56 2.85
C VAL A 65 10.37 5.04 1.57
N CYS A 66 10.83 4.52 0.44
CA CYS A 66 10.22 4.76 -0.87
C CYS A 66 9.57 3.45 -1.35
N ILE A 67 8.31 3.53 -1.75
CA ILE A 67 7.55 2.38 -2.26
C ILE A 67 6.89 2.78 -3.57
N GLU A 68 7.11 2.00 -4.60
CA GLU A 68 6.51 2.21 -5.91
C GLU A 68 5.34 1.25 -6.09
N GLU A 69 4.17 1.81 -6.41
CA GLU A 69 2.94 1.08 -6.72
C GLU A 69 2.64 -0.10 -5.76
N PRO A 70 2.45 0.15 -4.45
CA PRO A 70 2.24 -0.93 -3.47
C PRO A 70 1.02 -1.80 -3.77
N GLU A 71 0.09 -1.31 -4.54
CA GLU A 71 -1.12 -1.99 -4.98
C GLU A 71 -0.91 -2.96 -6.14
N LEU A 72 0.22 -2.88 -6.84
CA LEU A 72 0.46 -3.67 -8.05
C LEU A 72 0.40 -5.18 -7.78
N GLY A 73 -0.50 -5.88 -8.50
CA GLY A 73 -0.71 -7.32 -8.34
C GLY A 73 -1.51 -7.70 -7.10
N MET A 74 -2.10 -6.73 -6.40
CA MET A 74 -3.01 -6.95 -5.28
C MET A 74 -4.47 -7.04 -5.73
N HIS A 75 -5.28 -7.78 -4.98
CA HIS A 75 -6.72 -7.73 -5.17
C HIS A 75 -7.25 -6.37 -4.69
N PRO A 76 -8.22 -5.74 -5.38
CA PRO A 76 -8.77 -4.44 -4.98
C PRO A 76 -9.20 -4.37 -3.52
N ASP A 77 -9.79 -5.41 -2.97
CA ASP A 77 -10.29 -5.45 -1.58
C ASP A 77 -9.20 -5.28 -0.52
N ILE A 78 -7.93 -5.54 -0.85
CA ILE A 78 -6.82 -5.38 0.10
C ILE A 78 -6.21 -3.98 0.07
N ILE A 79 -6.46 -3.20 -0.99
CA ILE A 79 -5.86 -1.87 -1.17
C ILE A 79 -6.21 -0.92 -0.02
N PRO A 80 -7.47 -0.87 0.49
CA PRO A 80 -7.80 -0.08 1.69
C PRO A 80 -6.97 -0.46 2.91
N THR A 81 -6.67 -1.74 3.06
CA THR A 81 -5.80 -2.21 4.15
C THR A 81 -4.37 -1.75 3.98
N ILE A 82 -3.85 -1.75 2.73
CA ILE A 82 -2.52 -1.23 2.42
C ILE A 82 -2.45 0.28 2.74
N ALA A 83 -3.45 1.05 2.35
CA ALA A 83 -3.52 2.48 2.66
C ALA A 83 -3.45 2.75 4.17
N LYS A 84 -4.22 2.01 4.98
CA LYS A 84 -4.17 2.11 6.45
C LYS A 84 -2.79 1.74 7.02
N LEU A 85 -2.12 0.74 6.44
CA LEU A 85 -0.75 0.38 6.82
C LEU A 85 0.26 1.47 6.50
N LEU A 86 0.12 2.14 5.36
CA LEU A 86 0.95 3.27 4.95
C LEU A 86 0.74 4.47 5.91
N ILE A 87 -0.50 4.81 6.22
CA ILE A 87 -0.85 5.87 7.17
C ILE A 87 -0.27 5.54 8.55
N ASP A 88 -0.47 4.34 9.08
CA ASP A 88 0.11 3.89 10.34
C ASP A 88 1.65 4.02 10.36
N ALA A 89 2.30 3.61 9.29
CA ALA A 89 3.76 3.65 9.19
C ALA A 89 4.29 5.09 9.08
N SER A 90 3.55 6.00 8.46
CA SER A 90 3.94 7.42 8.30
C SER A 90 4.18 8.15 9.62
N HIS A 91 3.58 7.68 10.72
CA HIS A 91 3.84 8.22 12.05
C HIS A 91 5.24 7.87 12.60
N ARG A 92 5.96 6.93 11.96
CA ARG A 92 7.25 6.42 12.45
C ARG A 92 8.39 6.58 11.44
N THR A 93 8.07 6.83 10.18
CA THR A 93 9.04 7.01 9.09
C THR A 93 8.46 7.93 8.02
N GLN A 94 9.31 8.66 7.32
CA GLN A 94 8.87 9.40 6.13
C GLN A 94 8.64 8.44 4.98
N LEU A 95 7.44 8.47 4.40
CA LEU A 95 7.08 7.63 3.25
C LEU A 95 6.97 8.48 1.98
N PHE A 96 7.54 7.95 0.89
CA PHE A 96 7.26 8.38 -0.47
C PHE A 96 6.65 7.19 -1.20
N VAL A 97 5.40 7.35 -1.63
CA VAL A 97 4.64 6.30 -2.29
C VAL A 97 4.16 6.80 -3.65
N THR A 98 4.44 6.07 -4.71
CA THR A 98 3.83 6.32 -6.01
C THR A 98 2.66 5.38 -6.20
N THR A 99 1.57 5.85 -6.82
CA THR A 99 0.40 5.05 -7.10
C THR A 99 -0.35 5.54 -8.32
N HIS A 100 -1.02 4.62 -8.99
CA HIS A 100 -2.03 4.86 -10.01
C HIS A 100 -3.39 4.27 -9.59
N SER A 101 -3.56 3.91 -8.33
CA SER A 101 -4.79 3.33 -7.80
C SER A 101 -5.74 4.40 -7.28
N GLU A 102 -6.89 4.52 -7.92
CA GLU A 102 -8.00 5.32 -7.42
C GLU A 102 -8.38 4.92 -5.98
N ILE A 103 -8.47 3.62 -5.72
CA ILE A 103 -8.85 3.08 -4.40
C ILE A 103 -7.85 3.52 -3.33
N LEU A 104 -6.55 3.54 -3.64
CA LEU A 104 -5.54 3.97 -2.67
C LEU A 104 -5.62 5.48 -2.40
N VAL A 105 -5.83 6.28 -3.45
CA VAL A 105 -6.02 7.73 -3.34
C VAL A 105 -7.29 8.05 -2.57
N ASP A 106 -8.35 7.28 -2.78
CA ASP A 106 -9.63 7.42 -2.11
C ASP A 106 -9.53 7.31 -0.58
N GLU A 107 -8.73 6.38 -0.10
CA GLU A 107 -8.45 6.19 1.35
C GLU A 107 -7.68 7.37 1.99
N LEU A 108 -7.18 8.31 1.19
CA LEU A 108 -6.51 9.54 1.66
C LEU A 108 -7.43 10.77 1.67
N THR A 109 -8.74 10.59 1.45
CA THR A 109 -9.73 11.68 1.43
C THR A 109 -9.68 12.57 2.66
N GLU A 110 -9.45 12.00 3.85
CA GLU A 110 -9.35 12.75 5.12
C GLU A 110 -7.99 13.47 5.32
N VAL A 111 -7.01 13.19 4.47
CA VAL A 111 -5.65 13.76 4.55
C VAL A 111 -5.12 14.13 3.16
N PRO A 112 -5.83 14.99 2.41
CA PRO A 112 -5.48 15.31 1.02
C PRO A 112 -4.08 15.91 0.89
N GLU A 113 -3.56 16.56 1.93
CA GLU A 113 -2.20 17.10 1.94
C GLU A 113 -1.10 16.03 1.86
N ALA A 114 -1.44 14.77 2.09
CA ALA A 114 -0.53 13.65 1.86
C ALA A 114 -0.33 13.38 0.36
N VAL A 115 -1.23 13.86 -0.50
CA VAL A 115 -1.21 13.60 -1.94
C VAL A 115 -0.50 14.72 -2.69
N ILE A 116 0.40 14.33 -3.59
CA ILE A 116 1.10 15.20 -4.53
C ILE A 116 0.77 14.75 -5.94
N VAL A 117 0.07 15.60 -6.69
CA VAL A 117 -0.21 15.37 -8.11
C VAL A 117 1.02 15.73 -8.93
N CYS A 118 1.46 14.78 -9.75
CA CYS A 118 2.61 14.92 -10.63
C CYS A 118 2.15 14.93 -12.08
N GLU A 119 2.50 15.97 -12.84
CA GLU A 119 2.13 16.13 -14.24
C GLU A 119 3.35 16.48 -15.08
N LYS A 120 3.32 16.13 -16.35
CA LYS A 120 4.37 16.47 -17.30
C LYS A 120 3.84 17.45 -18.35
N HIS A 121 4.37 18.67 -18.33
CA HIS A 121 4.07 19.69 -19.32
C HIS A 121 5.34 20.09 -20.07
N GLU A 122 5.30 20.07 -21.41
CA GLU A 122 6.40 20.50 -22.28
C GLU A 122 7.79 19.93 -21.92
N GLY A 123 7.80 18.69 -21.44
CA GLY A 123 9.04 17.99 -21.04
C GLY A 123 9.51 18.26 -19.60
N ALA A 124 8.86 19.14 -18.85
CA ALA A 124 9.11 19.39 -17.43
C ALA A 124 8.07 18.69 -16.55
N THR A 125 8.50 18.21 -15.38
CA THR A 125 7.58 17.65 -14.38
C THR A 125 7.19 18.77 -13.40
N THR A 126 5.89 18.91 -13.20
CA THR A 126 5.32 19.78 -12.17
C THR A 126 4.77 18.92 -11.04
N MET A 127 4.90 19.40 -9.80
CA MET A 127 4.39 18.73 -8.61
C MET A 127 3.52 19.72 -7.83
N ARG A 128 2.31 19.31 -7.51
CA ARG A 128 1.36 20.12 -6.75
C ARG A 128 0.80 19.30 -5.59
N ARG A 129 1.07 19.75 -4.38
CA ARG A 129 0.45 19.18 -3.18
C ARG A 129 -1.02 19.58 -3.14
N LEU A 130 -1.90 18.64 -2.82
CA LEU A 130 -3.29 18.95 -2.60
C LEU A 130 -3.46 19.72 -1.27
N ASP A 131 -4.51 20.49 -1.18
CA ASP A 131 -4.85 21.33 -0.06
C ASP A 131 -6.33 21.16 0.28
N GLN A 132 -6.63 20.88 1.54
CA GLN A 132 -7.99 20.61 2.01
C GLN A 132 -8.91 21.81 1.82
N GLU A 133 -8.42 23.02 2.03
CA GLU A 133 -9.23 24.24 1.91
C GLU A 133 -9.69 24.44 0.45
N SER A 134 -8.78 24.26 -0.51
CA SER A 134 -9.11 24.38 -1.94
C SER A 134 -10.05 23.29 -2.45
N LEU A 135 -10.09 22.14 -1.79
CA LEU A 135 -10.92 20.99 -2.17
C LEU A 135 -12.22 20.90 -1.34
N SER A 136 -12.44 21.77 -0.35
CA SER A 136 -13.53 21.65 0.62
C SER A 136 -14.92 21.49 -0.02
N GLY A 137 -15.22 22.29 -1.05
CA GLY A 137 -16.50 22.21 -1.78
C GLY A 137 -16.70 20.89 -2.56
N TRP A 138 -15.61 20.25 -2.96
CA TRP A 138 -15.64 18.95 -3.62
C TRP A 138 -15.75 17.81 -2.61
N LEU A 139 -14.94 17.85 -1.54
CA LEU A 139 -14.87 16.82 -0.51
C LEU A 139 -16.16 16.71 0.35
N GLU A 140 -17.05 17.70 0.29
CA GLU A 140 -18.39 17.59 0.89
C GLU A 140 -19.29 16.56 0.16
N LYS A 141 -18.99 16.23 -1.10
CA LYS A 141 -19.87 15.41 -1.95
C LYS A 141 -19.20 14.22 -2.58
N TYR A 142 -17.89 14.28 -2.75
CA TYR A 142 -17.09 13.29 -3.45
C TYR A 142 -15.85 12.91 -2.66
N SER A 143 -15.41 11.69 -2.79
CA SER A 143 -14.12 11.25 -2.28
C SER A 143 -12.97 11.73 -3.17
N LEU A 144 -11.75 11.67 -2.66
CA LEU A 144 -10.56 12.12 -3.40
C LEU A 144 -10.32 11.27 -4.67
N GLY A 145 -10.61 9.97 -4.61
CA GLY A 145 -10.55 9.06 -5.76
C GLY A 145 -11.54 9.46 -6.84
N GLU A 146 -12.81 9.73 -6.48
CA GLU A 146 -13.84 10.18 -7.42
C GLU A 146 -13.48 11.51 -8.11
N ILE A 147 -12.94 12.48 -7.35
CA ILE A 147 -12.50 13.76 -7.89
C ILE A 147 -11.33 13.55 -8.86
N TRP A 148 -10.40 12.63 -8.56
CA TRP A 148 -9.30 12.31 -9.45
C TRP A 148 -9.77 11.67 -10.76
N VAL A 149 -10.66 10.68 -10.69
CA VAL A 149 -11.22 10.02 -11.88
C VAL A 149 -12.00 10.97 -12.77
N SER A 150 -12.67 11.97 -12.17
CA SER A 150 -13.36 13.03 -12.93
C SER A 150 -12.40 13.97 -13.71
N GLY A 151 -11.09 13.91 -13.41
CA GLY A 151 -10.07 14.75 -14.04
C GLY A 151 -9.83 16.11 -13.37
N GLU A 152 -10.60 16.42 -12.32
CA GLU A 152 -10.53 17.75 -11.65
C GLU A 152 -9.24 17.94 -10.84
N LEU A 153 -8.60 16.85 -10.41
CA LEU A 153 -7.31 16.93 -9.72
C LEU A 153 -6.11 17.06 -10.64
N GLY A 154 -6.25 16.74 -11.94
CA GLY A 154 -5.12 16.56 -12.84
C GLY A 154 -4.40 15.23 -12.61
N GLY A 155 -3.19 15.08 -13.19
CA GLY A 155 -2.41 13.85 -13.08
C GLY A 155 -2.93 12.68 -13.94
N ASN A 156 -4.00 12.90 -14.69
CA ASN A 156 -4.54 11.93 -15.64
C ASN A 156 -3.77 12.02 -16.97
N ARG A 157 -3.52 10.89 -17.59
CA ARG A 157 -2.85 10.85 -18.90
C ARG A 157 -3.78 11.22 -20.06
N TRP A 158 -5.08 11.18 -19.82
CA TRP A 158 -6.12 11.35 -20.83
C TRP A 158 -7.27 12.18 -20.28
#